data_91da66e08fb13a997bcdcbec06475ff9
#
_entry.id   91da66e08fb13a997bcdcbec06475ff9
#
_cell.length_a   1.000
_cell.length_b   1.000
_cell.length_c   1.000
_cell.angle_alpha   90.00
_cell.angle_beta   90.00
_cell.angle_gamma   90.00
#
_symmetry.space_group_name_H-M   'P 1'
#
loop_
_entity.id
_entity.type
_entity.pdbx_description
1 polymer ?
#
loop_
_entity_poly.entity_id
_entity_poly.type
_entity_poly.pdbx_seq_one_letter_code
_entity_poly.pdbx_strand_id
1 'polypeptide(L)'
;MPLTPPLLAGSSDLNARQRPVGPGHKVRNSHMKPLSFQDMILALSRYWADQGCVVLQPLDNEVGAGTSHPATLLRALGPDHWRCAYVQPSRRPADGRYGENPNRLQHYYQFQVLLKPSPDDVLDLYFGSLRAIGIDPAEHDVRLVEDDWENPTVGAWGLGWEIWLNGMECTQFTYFQQVGGIECDPIPAEITYGLERVAMYIQGVDSVYDITWVERPDGTKTTYGEVYLRNEREQSAYNFEIADTDRLRRLFDEYEAESKRTLEAGAVLPAYEQALKCSHLFNLLDARGAIAVTERMTFIMRIRTLAKGAAEAWVASGGAAGGAVHDTTALTEGGAL
;
A
#
# COMPACT_ATOMS: atom_id res chain seq x y z
N MET A 1 -27.21 11.71 1.87
CA MET A 1 -27.49 11.57 0.42
C MET A 1 -26.19 11.13 -0.22
N PRO A 2 -26.09 9.99 -0.88
CA PRO A 2 -24.85 9.61 -1.54
C PRO A 2 -24.59 10.52 -2.74
N LEU A 3 -23.42 11.11 -2.79
CA LEU A 3 -22.95 11.92 -3.93
C LEU A 3 -22.56 10.95 -5.05
N THR A 4 -23.37 10.93 -6.10
CA THR A 4 -23.07 10.25 -7.35
C THR A 4 -21.99 11.05 -8.08
N PRO A 5 -20.92 10.43 -8.59
CA PRO A 5 -19.94 11.14 -9.42
C PRO A 5 -20.59 11.63 -10.74
N PRO A 6 -20.08 12.70 -11.34
CA PRO A 6 -20.63 13.24 -12.56
C PRO A 6 -20.54 12.22 -13.71
N LEU A 7 -21.68 11.91 -14.32
CA LEU A 7 -21.81 11.08 -15.51
C LEU A 7 -21.11 11.76 -16.69
N LEU A 8 -20.06 11.16 -17.19
CA LEU A 8 -19.52 11.47 -18.52
C LEU A 8 -20.56 11.07 -19.58
N ALA A 9 -21.02 12.06 -20.35
CA ALA A 9 -21.95 11.88 -21.45
C ALA A 9 -21.34 10.94 -22.52
N GLY A 10 -21.92 9.76 -22.64
CA GLY A 10 -21.55 8.78 -23.64
C GLY A 10 -22.07 9.13 -25.01
N SER A 11 -21.25 8.95 -26.05
CA SER A 11 -21.70 8.71 -27.40
C SER A 11 -21.62 7.21 -27.71
N SER A 12 -22.77 6.66 -28.07
CA SER A 12 -22.96 5.28 -28.51
C SER A 12 -22.19 5.02 -29.82
N ASP A 13 -21.29 4.03 -29.82
CA ASP A 13 -21.08 3.12 -30.94
C ASP A 13 -20.29 1.88 -30.46
N LEU A 14 -21.01 0.90 -29.93
CA LEU A 14 -20.51 -0.44 -29.63
C LEU A 14 -20.77 -1.36 -30.82
N ASN A 15 -19.81 -1.46 -31.74
CA ASN A 15 -19.59 -2.66 -32.55
C ASN A 15 -18.36 -2.49 -33.46
N ALA A 16 -17.16 -2.75 -32.93
CA ALA A 16 -15.99 -3.01 -33.75
C ALA A 16 -15.26 -4.25 -33.24
N ARG A 17 -15.22 -5.24 -34.09
CA ARG A 17 -14.69 -6.61 -33.94
C ARG A 17 -13.37 -6.67 -33.19
N GLN A 18 -13.35 -7.50 -32.16
CA GLN A 18 -12.15 -7.92 -31.44
C GLN A 18 -11.15 -8.60 -32.43
N ARG A 19 -9.99 -7.98 -32.59
CA ARG A 19 -8.81 -8.66 -33.14
C ARG A 19 -7.94 -9.12 -31.94
N PRO A 20 -7.39 -10.33 -31.96
CA PRO A 20 -6.49 -10.77 -30.90
C PRO A 20 -5.22 -9.90 -30.93
N VAL A 21 -4.92 -9.27 -29.80
CA VAL A 21 -3.66 -8.54 -29.59
C VAL A 21 -2.56 -9.58 -29.35
N GLY A 22 -1.64 -9.68 -30.30
CA GLY A 22 -0.44 -10.47 -30.16
C GLY A 22 0.55 -9.84 -29.15
N PRO A 23 1.45 -10.62 -28.53
CA PRO A 23 2.42 -10.11 -27.57
C PRO A 23 3.43 -9.19 -28.27
N GLY A 24 3.61 -7.98 -27.75
CA GLY A 24 4.74 -7.13 -28.07
C GLY A 24 4.48 -5.86 -28.87
N HIS A 25 3.80 -4.89 -28.29
CA HIS A 25 3.98 -3.52 -28.75
C HIS A 25 4.99 -2.81 -27.83
N LYS A 26 6.26 -2.86 -28.22
CA LYS A 26 7.30 -1.96 -27.70
C LYS A 26 7.03 -0.57 -28.26
N VAL A 27 6.30 0.26 -27.55
CA VAL A 27 6.21 1.69 -27.88
C VAL A 27 7.51 2.34 -27.41
N ARG A 28 8.37 2.65 -28.36
CA ARG A 28 9.56 3.49 -28.12
C ARG A 28 9.13 4.95 -28.10
N ASN A 29 9.06 5.53 -26.94
CA ASN A 29 9.05 6.98 -26.80
C ASN A 29 10.43 7.50 -27.23
N SER A 30 10.49 8.34 -28.25
CA SER A 30 11.69 8.57 -29.09
C SER A 30 12.73 9.53 -28.51
N HIS A 31 12.58 10.10 -27.30
CA HIS A 31 13.45 11.22 -26.86
C HIS A 31 13.92 11.24 -25.40
N MET A 32 13.40 10.42 -24.50
CA MET A 32 13.96 10.37 -23.14
C MET A 32 14.47 8.96 -22.78
N LYS A 33 15.64 8.91 -22.13
CA LYS A 33 16.14 7.69 -21.54
C LYS A 33 15.18 7.22 -20.45
N PRO A 34 14.82 5.92 -20.42
CA PRO A 34 13.98 5.39 -19.35
C PRO A 34 14.56 5.70 -17.97
N LEU A 35 13.72 6.12 -17.04
CA LEU A 35 14.15 6.36 -15.66
C LEU A 35 14.58 5.05 -15.01
N SER A 36 15.64 5.11 -14.21
CA SER A 36 15.98 4.04 -13.28
C SER A 36 14.93 3.93 -12.17
N PHE A 37 14.92 2.82 -11.44
CA PHE A 37 13.95 2.61 -10.37
C PHE A 37 14.05 3.71 -9.30
N GLN A 38 15.27 4.06 -8.89
CA GLN A 38 15.45 5.14 -7.92
C GLN A 38 15.09 6.52 -8.47
N ASP A 39 15.38 6.82 -9.75
CA ASP A 39 15.05 8.11 -10.35
C ASP A 39 13.54 8.28 -10.51
N MET A 40 12.82 7.18 -10.80
CA MET A 40 11.36 7.16 -10.83
C MET A 40 10.76 7.50 -9.45
N ILE A 41 11.29 6.91 -8.37
CA ILE A 41 10.87 7.23 -7.00
C ILE A 41 11.12 8.69 -6.67
N LEU A 42 12.31 9.23 -7.02
CA LEU A 42 12.64 10.63 -6.78
C LEU A 42 11.74 11.57 -7.59
N ALA A 43 11.42 11.23 -8.84
CA ALA A 43 10.52 12.01 -9.68
C ALA A 43 9.08 12.03 -9.11
N LEU A 44 8.53 10.89 -8.71
CA LEU A 44 7.22 10.83 -8.05
C LEU A 44 7.22 11.63 -6.74
N SER A 45 8.26 11.47 -5.92
CA SER A 45 8.38 12.20 -4.66
C SER A 45 8.41 13.71 -4.89
N ARG A 46 9.15 14.18 -5.89
CA ARG A 46 9.21 15.60 -6.24
C ARG A 46 7.86 16.09 -6.75
N TYR A 47 7.24 15.33 -7.68
CA TYR A 47 5.94 15.70 -8.23
C TYR A 47 4.90 15.91 -7.13
N TRP A 48 4.75 14.92 -6.22
CA TRP A 48 3.76 15.00 -5.16
C TRP A 48 4.09 16.05 -4.09
N ALA A 49 5.39 16.31 -3.84
CA ALA A 49 5.80 17.45 -3.01
C ALA A 49 5.34 18.79 -3.61
N ASP A 50 5.48 18.96 -4.93
CA ASP A 50 5.06 20.16 -5.65
C ASP A 50 3.52 20.31 -5.68
N GLN A 51 2.77 19.20 -5.49
CA GLN A 51 1.31 19.20 -5.27
C GLN A 51 0.90 19.43 -3.81
N GLY A 52 1.85 19.78 -2.94
CA GLY A 52 1.62 20.09 -1.53
C GLY A 52 1.50 18.89 -0.61
N CYS A 53 1.94 17.70 -1.05
CA CYS A 53 2.04 16.53 -0.17
C CYS A 53 3.25 16.63 0.76
N VAL A 54 3.05 16.24 2.02
CA VAL A 54 4.15 15.95 2.92
C VAL A 54 4.82 14.65 2.47
N VAL A 55 6.09 14.70 2.07
CA VAL A 55 6.83 13.49 1.69
C VAL A 55 7.39 12.84 2.96
N LEU A 56 6.83 11.69 3.30
CA LEU A 56 7.20 10.93 4.48
C LEU A 56 8.24 9.85 4.16
N GLN A 57 8.88 9.34 5.22
CA GLN A 57 9.66 8.12 5.14
C GLN A 57 8.73 6.90 5.30
N PRO A 58 9.14 5.71 4.85
CA PRO A 58 8.36 4.49 5.04
C PRO A 58 8.16 4.20 6.53
N LEU A 59 7.04 3.53 6.84
CA LEU A 59 6.85 2.96 8.17
C LEU A 59 7.90 1.86 8.41
N ASP A 60 8.53 1.87 9.57
CA ASP A 60 9.56 0.91 10.00
C ASP A 60 8.97 -0.38 10.62
N ASN A 61 7.74 -0.70 10.27
CA ASN A 61 7.02 -1.90 10.68
C ASN A 61 6.62 -2.71 9.44
N GLU A 62 6.54 -4.03 9.57
CA GLU A 62 6.08 -4.88 8.47
C GLU A 62 4.59 -4.66 8.20
N VAL A 63 4.27 -4.30 6.97
CA VAL A 63 2.88 -4.09 6.51
C VAL A 63 2.64 -4.76 5.18
N GLY A 64 1.41 -5.19 4.91
CA GLY A 64 1.02 -5.81 3.66
C GLY A 64 0.69 -4.81 2.55
N ALA A 65 0.52 -3.54 2.90
CA ALA A 65 0.23 -2.46 1.95
C ALA A 65 0.59 -1.10 2.56
N GLY A 66 0.87 -0.13 1.69
CA GLY A 66 1.10 1.27 2.08
C GLY A 66 -0.06 1.87 2.85
N THR A 67 -1.28 1.48 2.53
CA THR A 67 -2.51 1.87 3.25
C THR A 67 -2.42 1.67 4.76
N SER A 68 -1.67 0.67 5.22
CA SER A 68 -1.54 0.37 6.66
C SER A 68 -0.69 1.38 7.43
N HIS A 69 0.04 2.25 6.75
CA HIS A 69 0.79 3.32 7.42
C HIS A 69 -0.17 4.25 8.17
N PRO A 70 0.10 4.64 9.45
CA PRO A 70 -0.77 5.56 10.22
C PRO A 70 -1.10 6.85 9.49
N ALA A 71 -0.15 7.37 8.67
CA ALA A 71 -0.34 8.57 7.86
C ALA A 71 -1.40 8.42 6.76
N THR A 72 -1.76 7.21 6.39
CA THR A 72 -2.87 6.90 5.49
C THR A 72 -4.07 6.44 6.30
N LEU A 73 -3.97 5.31 7.01
CA LEU A 73 -5.15 4.68 7.61
C LEU A 73 -5.80 5.56 8.70
N LEU A 74 -5.02 6.00 9.69
CA LEU A 74 -5.57 6.81 10.79
C LEU A 74 -5.87 8.25 10.35
N ARG A 75 -5.04 8.80 9.46
CA ARG A 75 -5.24 10.16 8.93
C ARG A 75 -6.37 10.26 7.89
N ALA A 76 -6.88 9.14 7.38
CA ALA A 76 -8.11 9.11 6.60
C ALA A 76 -9.33 9.54 7.46
N LEU A 77 -9.25 9.33 8.78
CA LEU A 77 -10.31 9.65 9.73
C LEU A 77 -10.23 11.11 10.23
N GLY A 78 -11.37 11.61 10.71
CA GLY A 78 -11.51 12.95 11.27
C GLY A 78 -11.58 14.07 10.22
N PRO A 79 -11.82 15.32 10.62
CA PRO A 79 -12.11 16.42 9.71
C PRO A 79 -10.85 17.10 9.14
N ASP A 80 -9.65 16.76 9.63
CA ASP A 80 -8.42 17.45 9.26
C ASP A 80 -8.09 17.28 7.77
N HIS A 81 -7.66 18.37 7.13
CA HIS A 81 -7.06 18.31 5.80
C HIS A 81 -5.67 17.67 5.89
N TRP A 82 -5.40 16.71 5.00
CA TRP A 82 -4.13 16.02 5.00
C TRP A 82 -3.74 15.57 3.59
N ARG A 83 -2.47 15.80 3.24
CA ARG A 83 -1.87 15.30 1.99
C ARG A 83 -0.50 14.73 2.29
N CYS A 84 -0.26 13.49 1.89
CA CYS A 84 1.05 12.88 2.04
C CYS A 84 1.37 11.96 0.86
N ALA A 85 2.68 11.71 0.69
CA ALA A 85 3.20 10.75 -0.26
C ALA A 85 4.45 10.08 0.31
N TYR A 86 4.64 8.79 0.06
CA TYR A 86 5.79 8.02 0.55
C TYR A 86 5.93 6.70 -0.20
N VAL A 87 7.13 6.15 -0.17
CA VAL A 87 7.37 4.76 -0.57
C VAL A 87 7.16 3.85 0.62
N GLN A 88 6.40 2.76 0.45
CA GLN A 88 6.22 1.76 1.51
C GLN A 88 6.65 0.39 1.03
N PRO A 89 7.70 -0.20 1.63
CA PRO A 89 7.97 -1.63 1.47
C PRO A 89 6.77 -2.43 1.97
N SER A 90 6.22 -3.30 1.12
CA SER A 90 5.05 -4.10 1.44
C SER A 90 5.41 -5.57 1.45
N ARG A 91 4.96 -6.29 2.47
CA ARG A 91 5.23 -7.71 2.69
C ARG A 91 3.96 -8.53 2.50
N ARG A 92 4.01 -9.48 1.55
CA ARG A 92 2.93 -10.44 1.28
C ARG A 92 3.49 -11.86 1.29
N PRO A 93 3.67 -12.48 2.45
CA PRO A 93 4.33 -13.78 2.60
C PRO A 93 3.80 -14.87 1.66
N ALA A 94 2.48 -14.92 1.43
CA ALA A 94 1.84 -15.90 0.54
C ALA A 94 2.19 -15.71 -0.95
N ASP A 95 2.72 -14.55 -1.34
CA ASP A 95 3.12 -14.24 -2.71
C ASP A 95 4.57 -14.65 -3.03
N GLY A 96 5.31 -15.20 -2.09
CA GLY A 96 6.66 -15.72 -2.30
C GLY A 96 6.71 -16.73 -3.44
N ARG A 97 7.76 -16.66 -4.26
CA ARG A 97 7.99 -17.55 -5.42
C ARG A 97 9.45 -17.91 -5.61
N TYR A 98 10.27 -17.79 -4.56
CA TYR A 98 11.72 -18.14 -4.58
C TYR A 98 12.54 -17.42 -5.67
N GLY A 99 12.01 -16.32 -6.19
CA GLY A 99 12.65 -15.60 -7.31
C GLY A 99 12.44 -16.25 -8.68
N GLU A 100 11.55 -17.23 -8.80
CA GLU A 100 11.26 -17.96 -10.04
C GLU A 100 10.14 -17.34 -10.87
N ASN A 101 9.35 -16.43 -10.28
CA ASN A 101 8.29 -15.71 -10.99
C ASN A 101 8.75 -14.28 -11.31
N PRO A 102 8.63 -13.83 -12.59
CA PRO A 102 9.11 -12.52 -13.00
C PRO A 102 8.27 -11.34 -12.50
N ASN A 103 7.03 -11.58 -12.02
CA ASN A 103 6.06 -10.53 -11.73
C ASN A 103 5.48 -10.59 -10.30
N ARG A 104 5.77 -11.65 -9.54
CA ARG A 104 5.22 -11.85 -8.19
C ARG A 104 6.32 -12.01 -7.15
N LEU A 105 6.27 -11.19 -6.12
CA LEU A 105 7.25 -11.08 -5.03
C LEU A 105 6.53 -11.08 -3.69
N GLN A 106 7.20 -11.65 -2.67
CA GLN A 106 6.73 -11.52 -1.28
C GLN A 106 7.04 -10.15 -0.67
N HIS A 107 7.98 -9.39 -1.27
CA HIS A 107 8.37 -8.05 -0.87
C HIS A 107 8.48 -7.16 -2.09
N TYR A 108 7.77 -6.03 -2.12
CA TYR A 108 7.76 -5.07 -3.21
C TYR A 108 7.46 -3.67 -2.67
N TYR A 109 7.61 -2.66 -3.51
CA TYR A 109 7.43 -1.27 -3.13
C TYR A 109 6.13 -0.70 -3.68
N GLN A 110 5.38 -0.06 -2.82
CA GLN A 110 4.26 0.79 -3.21
C GLN A 110 4.66 2.26 -3.03
N PHE A 111 4.34 3.11 -4.02
CA PHE A 111 4.32 4.54 -3.81
C PHE A 111 2.90 4.93 -3.44
N GLN A 112 2.75 5.44 -2.23
CA GLN A 112 1.47 5.73 -1.60
C GLN A 112 1.21 7.21 -1.57
N VAL A 113 -0.01 7.63 -1.95
CA VAL A 113 -0.46 9.01 -1.85
C VAL A 113 -1.82 9.03 -1.17
N LEU A 114 -2.03 9.97 -0.24
CA LEU A 114 -3.33 10.27 0.35
C LEU A 114 -3.63 11.75 0.20
N LEU A 115 -4.81 12.06 -0.34
CA LEU A 115 -5.32 13.41 -0.51
C LEU A 115 -6.65 13.54 0.22
N LYS A 116 -6.70 14.29 1.31
CA LYS A 116 -7.89 14.52 2.13
C LYS A 116 -8.14 16.02 2.37
N PRO A 117 -9.29 16.54 1.99
CA PRO A 117 -10.33 15.90 1.18
C PRO A 117 -9.82 15.51 -0.22
N SER A 118 -10.53 14.58 -0.88
CA SER A 118 -10.27 14.29 -2.29
C SER A 118 -10.48 15.55 -3.12
N PRO A 119 -9.48 15.99 -3.93
CA PRO A 119 -9.68 17.10 -4.84
C PRO A 119 -10.50 16.68 -6.06
N ASP A 120 -11.22 17.63 -6.67
CA ASP A 120 -12.05 17.37 -7.86
C ASP A 120 -11.21 16.93 -9.08
N ASP A 121 -9.97 17.41 -9.16
CA ASP A 121 -9.02 17.17 -10.25
C ASP A 121 -8.03 16.01 -9.96
N VAL A 122 -8.36 15.11 -9.05
CA VAL A 122 -7.46 14.04 -8.58
C VAL A 122 -6.94 13.15 -9.72
N LEU A 123 -7.75 12.86 -10.74
CA LEU A 123 -7.31 12.10 -11.92
C LEU A 123 -6.31 12.89 -12.79
N ASP A 124 -6.49 14.19 -12.93
CA ASP A 124 -5.54 15.05 -13.65
C ASP A 124 -4.20 15.12 -12.91
N LEU A 125 -4.23 15.19 -11.57
CA LEU A 125 -3.05 15.09 -10.72
C LEU A 125 -2.34 13.74 -10.91
N TYR A 126 -3.09 12.64 -10.92
CA TYR A 126 -2.53 11.33 -11.19
C TYR A 126 -1.88 11.24 -12.58
N PHE A 127 -2.57 11.67 -13.63
CA PHE A 127 -2.01 11.69 -14.99
C PHE A 127 -0.80 12.63 -15.11
N GLY A 128 -0.79 13.73 -14.36
CA GLY A 128 0.38 14.59 -14.24
C GLY A 128 1.58 13.84 -13.65
N SER A 129 1.35 12.99 -12.66
CA SER A 129 2.41 12.18 -12.06
C SER A 129 2.98 11.14 -13.03
N LEU A 130 2.14 10.54 -13.89
CA LEU A 130 2.60 9.64 -14.95
C LEU A 130 3.52 10.36 -15.94
N ARG A 131 3.14 11.57 -16.35
CA ARG A 131 3.98 12.41 -17.24
C ARG A 131 5.31 12.76 -16.58
N ALA A 132 5.32 13.01 -15.26
CA ALA A 132 6.56 13.32 -14.52
C ALA A 132 7.56 12.16 -14.52
N ILE A 133 7.09 10.92 -14.70
CA ILE A 133 7.96 9.73 -14.82
C ILE A 133 8.13 9.25 -16.26
N GLY A 134 7.70 10.06 -17.24
CA GLY A 134 7.93 9.78 -18.66
C GLY A 134 6.85 8.95 -19.35
N ILE A 135 5.68 8.79 -18.74
CA ILE A 135 4.50 8.13 -19.34
C ILE A 135 3.49 9.20 -19.74
N ASP A 136 3.30 9.44 -21.05
CA ASP A 136 2.19 10.28 -21.48
C ASP A 136 0.92 9.42 -21.66
N PRO A 137 -0.12 9.61 -20.81
CA PRO A 137 -1.34 8.83 -20.92
C PRO A 137 -2.04 8.90 -22.28
N ALA A 138 -1.80 9.97 -23.06
CA ALA A 138 -2.38 10.12 -24.38
C ALA A 138 -1.78 9.17 -25.45
N GLU A 139 -0.58 8.62 -25.17
CA GLU A 139 0.12 7.69 -26.07
C GLU A 139 -0.14 6.22 -25.73
N HIS A 140 -0.94 5.94 -24.67
CA HIS A 140 -1.14 4.61 -24.11
C HIS A 140 -2.62 4.25 -23.99
N ASP A 141 -2.93 2.94 -24.04
CA ASP A 141 -4.26 2.43 -23.67
C ASP A 141 -4.38 2.47 -22.14
N VAL A 142 -5.00 3.53 -21.63
CA VAL A 142 -5.26 3.70 -20.20
C VAL A 142 -6.69 3.31 -19.91
N ARG A 143 -6.88 2.33 -19.02
CA ARG A 143 -8.20 1.86 -18.60
C ARG A 143 -8.37 2.01 -17.11
N LEU A 144 -9.54 2.51 -16.72
CA LEU A 144 -10.00 2.50 -15.33
C LEU A 144 -10.99 1.33 -15.22
N VAL A 145 -10.63 0.32 -14.46
CA VAL A 145 -11.43 -0.88 -14.22
C VAL A 145 -11.97 -0.77 -12.80
N GLU A 146 -13.29 -0.81 -12.65
CA GLU A 146 -13.93 -0.74 -11.34
C GLU A 146 -13.49 -1.93 -10.48
N ASP A 147 -12.95 -1.65 -9.31
CA ASP A 147 -12.51 -2.62 -8.31
C ASP A 147 -12.63 -2.00 -6.91
N ASP A 148 -13.72 -2.33 -6.23
CA ASP A 148 -13.97 -1.87 -4.87
C ASP A 148 -12.95 -2.52 -3.93
N TRP A 149 -12.18 -1.67 -3.27
CA TRP A 149 -11.13 -2.11 -2.38
C TRP A 149 -11.65 -2.35 -0.97
N GLU A 150 -11.22 -3.46 -0.38
CA GLU A 150 -11.45 -3.73 1.03
C GLU A 150 -10.25 -4.37 1.74
N ASN A 151 -10.12 -4.08 3.02
CA ASN A 151 -9.18 -4.73 3.92
C ASN A 151 -9.89 -5.17 5.20
N PRO A 152 -10.32 -6.45 5.27
CA PRO A 152 -11.09 -6.95 6.40
C PRO A 152 -10.35 -6.89 7.74
N THR A 153 -9.02 -6.98 7.74
CA THR A 153 -8.22 -6.98 8.98
C THR A 153 -8.18 -5.61 9.67
N VAL A 154 -8.32 -4.53 8.92
CA VAL A 154 -8.39 -3.18 9.48
C VAL A 154 -9.79 -2.56 9.40
N GLY A 155 -10.77 -3.32 8.87
CA GLY A 155 -12.16 -2.87 8.74
C GLY A 155 -12.29 -1.63 7.85
N ALA A 156 -11.50 -1.58 6.78
CA ALA A 156 -11.50 -0.49 5.82
C ALA A 156 -12.05 -0.96 4.47
N TRP A 157 -12.79 -0.07 3.80
CA TRP A 157 -13.24 -0.27 2.43
C TRP A 157 -13.44 1.08 1.72
N GLY A 158 -13.43 1.03 0.39
CA GLY A 158 -13.67 2.20 -0.44
C GLY A 158 -14.04 1.85 -1.86
N LEU A 159 -14.67 2.81 -2.55
CA LEU A 159 -14.91 2.72 -3.98
C LEU A 159 -13.60 2.84 -4.72
N GLY A 160 -13.31 1.94 -5.64
CA GLY A 160 -11.99 1.85 -6.23
C GLY A 160 -11.97 1.57 -7.72
N TRP A 161 -10.82 1.83 -8.30
CA TRP A 161 -10.49 1.54 -9.69
C TRP A 161 -9.05 1.07 -9.80
N GLU A 162 -8.84 -0.02 -10.50
CA GLU A 162 -7.52 -0.36 -11.01
C GLU A 162 -7.23 0.47 -12.25
N ILE A 163 -6.03 1.04 -12.33
CA ILE A 163 -5.58 1.73 -13.53
C ILE A 163 -4.60 0.84 -14.27
N TRP A 164 -5.00 0.49 -15.48
CA TRP A 164 -4.28 -0.40 -16.38
C TRP A 164 -3.62 0.41 -17.49
N LEU A 165 -2.32 0.18 -17.70
CA LEU A 165 -1.55 0.73 -18.80
C LEU A 165 -1.22 -0.38 -19.81
N ASN A 166 -1.74 -0.29 -21.02
CA ASN A 166 -1.52 -1.27 -22.10
C ASN A 166 -1.72 -2.73 -21.64
N GLY A 167 -2.71 -2.96 -20.79
CA GLY A 167 -3.08 -4.30 -20.31
C GLY A 167 -2.32 -4.76 -19.04
N MET A 168 -1.53 -3.89 -18.40
CA MET A 168 -0.90 -4.14 -17.11
C MET A 168 -1.51 -3.23 -16.05
N GLU A 169 -2.04 -3.80 -14.97
CA GLU A 169 -2.45 -3.07 -13.77
C GLU A 169 -1.22 -2.45 -13.11
N CYS A 170 -1.21 -1.12 -12.98
CA CYS A 170 -0.10 -0.36 -12.44
C CYS A 170 -0.42 0.37 -11.14
N THR A 171 -1.70 0.72 -10.93
CA THR A 171 -2.09 1.59 -9.82
C THR A 171 -3.49 1.22 -9.34
N GLN A 172 -3.67 1.19 -8.03
CA GLN A 172 -4.97 1.14 -7.37
C GLN A 172 -5.34 2.54 -6.93
N PHE A 173 -6.56 2.94 -7.22
CA PHE A 173 -7.16 4.21 -6.83
C PHE A 173 -8.36 3.95 -5.94
N THR A 174 -8.46 4.60 -4.78
CA THR A 174 -9.51 4.29 -3.80
C THR A 174 -10.04 5.57 -3.15
N TYR A 175 -11.36 5.73 -3.12
CA TYR A 175 -12.03 6.70 -2.27
C TYR A 175 -12.49 5.98 -1.00
N PHE A 176 -11.80 6.18 0.13
CA PHE A 176 -12.17 5.54 1.37
C PHE A 176 -13.54 5.97 1.85
N GLN A 177 -14.37 4.98 2.13
CA GLN A 177 -15.68 5.19 2.74
C GLN A 177 -15.63 4.94 4.24
N GLN A 178 -14.90 3.92 4.66
CA GLN A 178 -14.75 3.56 6.07
C GLN A 178 -13.33 3.09 6.40
N VAL A 179 -12.91 3.38 7.63
CA VAL A 179 -11.69 2.85 8.25
C VAL A 179 -12.01 2.49 9.70
N GLY A 180 -11.69 1.26 10.11
CA GLY A 180 -12.03 0.76 11.45
C GLY A 180 -13.53 0.70 11.73
N GLY A 181 -14.37 0.71 10.70
CA GLY A 181 -15.83 0.81 10.81
C GLY A 181 -16.35 2.23 11.06
N ILE A 182 -15.49 3.25 10.98
CA ILE A 182 -15.82 4.67 11.11
C ILE A 182 -15.87 5.28 9.70
N GLU A 183 -16.92 6.03 9.40
CA GLU A 183 -17.05 6.73 8.12
C GLU A 183 -15.98 7.82 7.96
N CYS A 184 -15.43 7.92 6.75
CA CYS A 184 -14.48 8.96 6.38
C CYS A 184 -15.25 10.23 5.94
N ASP A 185 -15.08 11.29 6.70
CA ASP A 185 -15.64 12.62 6.39
C ASP A 185 -14.61 13.70 6.77
N PRO A 186 -14.07 14.47 5.81
CA PRO A 186 -14.27 14.34 4.35
C PRO A 186 -13.65 13.06 3.75
N ILE A 187 -14.23 12.61 2.64
CA ILE A 187 -13.74 11.43 1.90
C ILE A 187 -12.34 11.72 1.31
N PRO A 188 -11.32 10.90 1.62
CA PRO A 188 -10.02 11.01 1.00
C PRO A 188 -9.94 10.18 -0.29
N ALA A 189 -9.02 10.58 -1.18
CA ALA A 189 -8.54 9.75 -2.28
C ALA A 189 -7.17 9.16 -1.95
N GLU A 190 -7.02 7.86 -2.11
CA GLU A 190 -5.77 7.12 -2.05
C GLU A 190 -5.34 6.74 -3.45
N ILE A 191 -4.03 6.87 -3.74
CA ILE A 191 -3.41 6.41 -4.98
C ILE A 191 -2.23 5.53 -4.61
N THR A 192 -2.26 4.27 -5.02
CA THR A 192 -1.22 3.27 -4.70
C THR A 192 -0.60 2.77 -5.98
N TYR A 193 0.63 3.19 -6.27
CA TYR A 193 1.40 2.72 -7.43
C TYR A 193 2.14 1.44 -7.07
N GLY A 194 2.07 0.43 -7.93
CA GLY A 194 2.96 -0.72 -7.89
C GLY A 194 4.28 -0.38 -8.59
N LEU A 195 5.30 0.04 -7.83
CA LEU A 195 6.51 0.64 -8.39
C LEU A 195 7.25 -0.29 -9.34
N GLU A 196 7.31 -1.59 -9.05
CA GLU A 196 7.96 -2.57 -9.91
C GLU A 196 7.25 -2.69 -11.25
N ARG A 197 5.92 -2.75 -11.26
CA ARG A 197 5.14 -2.83 -12.50
C ARG A 197 5.30 -1.58 -13.36
N VAL A 198 5.25 -0.40 -12.74
CA VAL A 198 5.50 0.87 -13.43
C VAL A 198 6.92 0.92 -14.00
N ALA A 199 7.93 0.49 -13.22
CA ALA A 199 9.33 0.46 -13.67
C ALA A 199 9.55 -0.54 -14.82
N MET A 200 8.98 -1.74 -14.73
CA MET A 200 9.03 -2.72 -15.83
C MET A 200 8.45 -2.13 -17.10
N TYR A 201 7.33 -1.42 -16.99
CA TYR A 201 6.69 -0.76 -18.11
C TYR A 201 7.59 0.32 -18.73
N ILE A 202 8.11 1.26 -17.92
CA ILE A 202 8.99 2.35 -18.38
C ILE A 202 10.26 1.81 -19.04
N GLN A 203 10.86 0.77 -18.44
CA GLN A 203 12.14 0.22 -18.91
C GLN A 203 11.96 -0.85 -20.00
N GLY A 204 10.75 -1.32 -20.27
CA GLY A 204 10.44 -2.32 -21.29
C GLY A 204 11.09 -3.68 -20.99
N VAL A 205 11.08 -4.08 -19.72
CA VAL A 205 11.61 -5.39 -19.25
C VAL A 205 10.47 -6.32 -18.85
N ASP A 206 10.66 -7.61 -19.05
CA ASP A 206 9.65 -8.64 -18.80
C ASP A 206 9.79 -9.28 -17.42
N SER A 207 10.87 -8.98 -16.70
CA SER A 207 11.12 -9.49 -15.35
C SER A 207 11.48 -8.34 -14.40
N VAL A 208 10.90 -8.38 -13.20
CA VAL A 208 11.23 -7.45 -12.13
C VAL A 208 12.74 -7.45 -11.79
N TYR A 209 13.40 -8.60 -11.94
CA TYR A 209 14.82 -8.74 -11.63
C TYR A 209 15.73 -8.04 -12.64
N ASP A 210 15.22 -7.73 -13.85
CA ASP A 210 15.93 -7.02 -14.91
C ASP A 210 15.76 -5.50 -14.84
N ILE A 211 14.91 -5.00 -13.94
CA ILE A 211 14.76 -3.56 -13.71
C ILE A 211 16.11 -2.95 -13.34
N THR A 212 16.52 -1.93 -14.06
CA THR A 212 17.68 -1.10 -13.69
C THR A 212 17.33 -0.28 -12.46
N TRP A 213 17.95 -0.62 -11.32
CA TRP A 213 17.80 0.11 -10.06
C TRP A 213 18.48 1.47 -10.13
N VAL A 214 19.70 1.47 -10.58
CA VAL A 214 20.52 2.67 -10.81
C VAL A 214 21.46 2.47 -11.98
N GLU A 215 21.70 3.51 -12.75
CA GLU A 215 22.77 3.57 -13.75
C GLU A 215 23.74 4.67 -13.35
N ARG A 216 25.02 4.32 -13.26
CA ARG A 216 26.11 5.24 -12.86
C ARG A 216 26.61 6.04 -14.05
N PRO A 217 27.35 7.15 -13.79
CA PRO A 217 27.91 7.99 -14.88
C PRO A 217 28.84 7.24 -15.84
N ASP A 218 29.48 6.15 -15.39
CA ASP A 218 30.35 5.30 -16.21
C ASP A 218 29.56 4.27 -17.06
N GLY A 219 28.22 4.29 -16.97
CA GLY A 219 27.34 3.35 -17.68
C GLY A 219 27.13 2.02 -16.98
N THR A 220 27.76 1.78 -15.83
CA THR A 220 27.50 0.56 -15.04
C THR A 220 26.13 0.61 -14.41
N LYS A 221 25.44 -0.54 -14.36
CA LYS A 221 24.11 -0.67 -13.82
C LYS A 221 24.09 -1.60 -12.62
N THR A 222 23.19 -1.32 -11.68
CA THR A 222 22.77 -2.29 -10.68
C THR A 222 21.31 -2.61 -10.97
N THR A 223 20.96 -3.90 -10.96
CA THR A 223 19.61 -4.36 -11.22
C THR A 223 18.83 -4.60 -9.93
N TYR A 224 17.51 -4.66 -10.03
CA TYR A 224 16.63 -5.08 -8.93
C TYR A 224 16.99 -6.50 -8.45
N GLY A 225 17.37 -7.38 -9.38
CA GLY A 225 17.81 -8.74 -9.05
C GLY A 225 19.07 -8.77 -8.19
N GLU A 226 20.06 -7.91 -8.48
CA GLU A 226 21.28 -7.80 -7.66
C GLU A 226 20.96 -7.32 -6.24
N VAL A 227 19.91 -6.51 -6.08
CA VAL A 227 19.49 -5.98 -4.75
C VAL A 227 18.64 -7.00 -3.98
N TYR A 228 17.65 -7.64 -4.64
CA TYR A 228 16.57 -8.34 -3.93
C TYR A 228 16.35 -9.81 -4.26
N LEU A 229 16.97 -10.38 -5.32
CA LEU A 229 16.72 -11.77 -5.67
C LEU A 229 17.09 -12.76 -4.55
N ARG A 230 18.20 -12.50 -3.84
CA ARG A 230 18.58 -13.30 -2.68
C ARG A 230 17.57 -13.18 -1.54
N ASN A 231 17.12 -11.95 -1.26
CA ASN A 231 16.10 -11.69 -0.25
C ASN A 231 14.79 -12.45 -0.57
N GLU A 232 14.32 -12.39 -1.83
CA GLU A 232 13.12 -13.10 -2.27
C GLU A 232 13.23 -14.61 -2.05
N ARG A 233 14.38 -15.22 -2.37
CA ARG A 233 14.63 -16.65 -2.16
C ARG A 233 14.62 -17.04 -0.70
N GLU A 234 15.38 -16.33 0.13
CA GLU A 234 15.50 -16.63 1.55
C GLU A 234 14.19 -16.37 2.31
N GLN A 235 13.49 -15.27 1.98
CA GLN A 235 12.20 -14.96 2.61
C GLN A 235 11.09 -15.91 2.16
N SER A 236 11.08 -16.37 0.90
CA SER A 236 10.15 -17.41 0.45
C SER A 236 10.35 -18.70 1.24
N ALA A 237 11.60 -19.15 1.40
CA ALA A 237 11.92 -20.32 2.23
C ALA A 237 11.49 -20.11 3.69
N TYR A 238 11.75 -18.93 4.27
CA TYR A 238 11.28 -18.60 5.60
C TYR A 238 9.75 -18.67 5.71
N ASN A 239 9.04 -18.02 4.78
CA ASN A 239 7.59 -17.94 4.80
C ASN A 239 6.89 -19.28 4.64
N PHE A 240 7.45 -20.20 3.85
CA PHE A 240 6.79 -21.48 3.53
C PHE A 240 7.36 -22.69 4.26
N GLU A 241 8.60 -22.63 4.77
CA GLU A 241 9.29 -23.82 5.26
C GLU A 241 9.91 -23.64 6.65
N ILE A 242 10.59 -22.50 6.92
CA ILE A 242 11.48 -22.33 8.06
C ILE A 242 10.79 -21.72 9.28
N ALA A 243 9.82 -20.81 9.08
CA ALA A 243 9.20 -20.08 10.18
C ALA A 243 8.59 -21.02 11.23
N ASP A 244 8.96 -20.83 12.50
CA ASP A 244 8.44 -21.56 13.66
C ASP A 244 7.01 -21.11 13.99
N THR A 245 6.04 -21.91 13.62
CA THR A 245 4.62 -21.60 13.75
C THR A 245 4.15 -21.45 15.20
N ASP A 246 4.70 -22.22 16.13
CA ASP A 246 4.35 -22.12 17.56
C ASP A 246 4.88 -20.82 18.15
N ARG A 247 6.08 -20.42 17.74
CA ARG A 247 6.65 -19.13 18.13
C ARG A 247 5.84 -17.98 17.56
N LEU A 248 5.45 -18.05 16.28
CA LEU A 248 4.63 -17.00 15.65
C LEU A 248 3.28 -16.84 16.36
N ARG A 249 2.64 -17.94 16.78
CA ARG A 249 1.37 -17.89 17.54
C ARG A 249 1.56 -17.21 18.90
N ARG A 250 2.62 -17.58 19.65
CA ARG A 250 2.92 -16.91 20.94
C ARG A 250 3.19 -15.43 20.76
N LEU A 251 3.98 -15.04 19.77
CA LEU A 251 4.25 -13.63 19.47
C LEU A 251 2.96 -12.87 19.08
N PHE A 252 2.05 -13.52 18.37
CA PHE A 252 0.75 -12.92 18.06
C PHE A 252 -0.03 -12.58 19.34
N ASP A 253 -0.11 -13.53 20.26
CA ASP A 253 -0.83 -13.34 21.53
C ASP A 253 -0.16 -12.24 22.40
N GLU A 254 1.16 -12.16 22.43
CA GLU A 254 1.92 -11.13 23.13
C GLU A 254 1.69 -9.73 22.53
N TYR A 255 1.77 -9.60 21.21
CA TYR A 255 1.49 -8.31 20.56
C TYR A 255 0.03 -7.89 20.67
N GLU A 256 -0.91 -8.82 20.66
CA GLU A 256 -2.33 -8.51 20.92
C GLU A 256 -2.52 -7.97 22.34
N ALA A 257 -1.90 -8.62 23.35
CA ALA A 257 -1.96 -8.18 24.73
C ALA A 257 -1.35 -6.77 24.88
N GLU A 258 -0.18 -6.54 24.26
CA GLU A 258 0.49 -5.25 24.32
C GLU A 258 -0.29 -4.14 23.58
N SER A 259 -0.93 -4.45 22.44
CA SER A 259 -1.82 -3.51 21.75
C SER A 259 -2.96 -3.06 22.65
N LYS A 260 -3.62 -3.98 23.35
CA LYS A 260 -4.71 -3.66 24.29
C LYS A 260 -4.21 -2.81 25.47
N ARG A 261 -3.10 -3.21 26.08
CA ARG A 261 -2.49 -2.50 27.21
C ARG A 261 -2.10 -1.06 26.86
N THR A 262 -1.47 -0.87 25.72
CA THR A 262 -1.04 0.46 25.25
C THR A 262 -2.22 1.34 24.87
N LEU A 263 -3.29 0.74 24.32
CA LEU A 263 -4.53 1.45 24.01
C LEU A 263 -5.24 1.93 25.29
N GLU A 264 -5.30 1.06 26.32
CA GLU A 264 -5.84 1.42 27.65
C GLU A 264 -5.06 2.56 28.30
N ALA A 265 -3.76 2.65 28.04
CA ALA A 265 -2.89 3.74 28.49
C ALA A 265 -3.06 5.04 27.67
N GLY A 266 -3.92 5.05 26.63
CA GLY A 266 -4.13 6.19 25.74
C GLY A 266 -3.05 6.35 24.66
N ALA A 267 -2.13 5.40 24.50
CA ALA A 267 -1.06 5.43 23.50
C ALA A 267 -1.52 4.79 22.18
N VAL A 268 -2.27 5.55 21.39
CA VAL A 268 -2.96 5.06 20.18
C VAL A 268 -1.98 4.56 19.12
N LEU A 269 -0.93 5.32 18.79
CA LEU A 269 0.05 4.92 17.75
C LEU A 269 0.81 3.66 18.13
N PRO A 270 1.41 3.51 19.32
CA PRO A 270 1.99 2.26 19.77
C PRO A 270 1.01 1.08 19.73
N ALA A 271 -0.25 1.27 20.14
CA ALA A 271 -1.27 0.23 20.08
C ALA A 271 -1.54 -0.24 18.64
N TYR A 272 -1.63 0.71 17.70
CA TYR A 272 -1.82 0.40 16.29
C TYR A 272 -0.62 -0.33 15.68
N GLU A 273 0.62 0.05 16.04
CA GLU A 273 1.83 -0.65 15.59
C GLU A 273 1.84 -2.11 16.05
N GLN A 274 1.41 -2.41 17.28
CA GLN A 274 1.29 -3.80 17.74
C GLN A 274 0.20 -4.56 16.94
N ALA A 275 -0.90 -3.90 16.59
CA ALA A 275 -1.93 -4.50 15.74
C ALA A 275 -1.38 -4.84 14.33
N LEU A 276 -0.51 -4.00 13.77
CA LEU A 276 0.16 -4.29 12.49
C LEU A 276 1.11 -5.49 12.59
N LYS A 277 1.83 -5.65 13.71
CA LYS A 277 2.65 -6.85 13.96
C LYS A 277 1.79 -8.12 14.04
N CYS A 278 0.62 -8.06 14.68
CA CYS A 278 -0.35 -9.16 14.65
C CYS A 278 -0.79 -9.50 13.22
N SER A 279 -1.04 -8.48 12.39
CA SER A 279 -1.40 -8.68 10.97
C SER A 279 -0.29 -9.37 10.18
N HIS A 280 0.96 -8.96 10.37
CA HIS A 280 2.11 -9.59 9.73
C HIS A 280 2.29 -11.04 10.16
N LEU A 281 2.19 -11.34 11.46
CA LEU A 281 2.28 -12.70 11.99
C LEU A 281 1.15 -13.61 11.46
N PHE A 282 -0.06 -13.07 11.34
CA PHE A 282 -1.17 -13.77 10.69
C PHE A 282 -0.83 -14.14 9.25
N ASN A 283 -0.29 -13.19 8.47
CA ASN A 283 0.10 -13.45 7.09
C ASN A 283 1.21 -14.51 6.97
N LEU A 284 2.15 -14.55 7.91
CA LEU A 284 3.17 -15.60 7.99
C LEU A 284 2.56 -16.97 8.33
N LEU A 285 1.70 -17.04 9.33
CA LEU A 285 1.01 -18.28 9.72
C LEU A 285 0.12 -18.81 8.58
N ASP A 286 -0.56 -17.91 7.87
CA ASP A 286 -1.40 -18.26 6.71
C ASP A 286 -0.54 -18.82 5.56
N ALA A 287 0.58 -18.15 5.22
CA ALA A 287 1.52 -18.62 4.22
C ALA A 287 2.14 -19.99 4.58
N ARG A 288 2.44 -20.23 5.86
CA ARG A 288 2.91 -21.52 6.37
C ARG A 288 1.85 -22.63 6.34
N GLY A 289 0.59 -22.30 6.02
CA GLY A 289 -0.52 -23.27 6.14
C GLY A 289 -0.80 -23.69 7.59
N ALA A 290 -0.37 -22.89 8.57
CA ALA A 290 -0.49 -23.20 9.99
C ALA A 290 -1.84 -22.75 10.60
N ILE A 291 -2.71 -22.10 9.82
CA ILE A 291 -4.04 -21.66 10.24
C ILE A 291 -5.09 -22.50 9.53
N ALA A 292 -5.94 -23.21 10.30
CA ALA A 292 -7.07 -23.90 9.72
C ALA A 292 -8.07 -22.91 9.12
N VAL A 293 -8.78 -23.33 8.07
CA VAL A 293 -9.80 -22.48 7.40
C VAL A 293 -10.80 -21.92 8.41
N THR A 294 -11.21 -22.73 9.39
CA THR A 294 -12.13 -22.35 10.46
C THR A 294 -11.55 -21.34 11.46
N GLU A 295 -10.22 -21.32 11.64
CA GLU A 295 -9.53 -20.38 12.54
C GLU A 295 -9.25 -19.03 11.87
N ARG A 296 -9.17 -19.00 10.54
CA ARG A 296 -8.78 -17.80 9.77
C ARG A 296 -9.61 -16.59 10.14
N MET A 297 -10.94 -16.75 10.19
CA MET A 297 -11.84 -15.65 10.57
C MET A 297 -11.61 -15.17 12.00
N THR A 298 -11.24 -16.05 12.91
CA THR A 298 -10.94 -15.68 14.30
C THR A 298 -9.72 -14.75 14.37
N PHE A 299 -8.64 -15.07 13.65
CA PHE A 299 -7.46 -14.19 13.58
C PHE A 299 -7.80 -12.83 12.95
N ILE A 300 -8.54 -12.83 11.84
CA ILE A 300 -8.98 -11.60 11.17
C ILE A 300 -9.80 -10.72 12.14
N MET A 301 -10.73 -11.30 12.86
CA MET A 301 -11.57 -10.56 13.82
C MET A 301 -10.77 -10.01 15.01
N ARG A 302 -9.76 -10.76 15.51
CA ARG A 302 -8.86 -10.29 16.56
C ARG A 302 -8.10 -9.03 16.09
N ILE A 303 -7.46 -9.09 14.91
CA ILE A 303 -6.73 -7.95 14.34
C ILE A 303 -7.68 -6.77 14.08
N ARG A 304 -8.85 -7.04 13.50
CA ARG A 304 -9.87 -6.02 13.24
C ARG A 304 -10.32 -5.30 14.51
N THR A 305 -10.46 -6.03 15.61
CA THR A 305 -10.82 -5.45 16.91
C THR A 305 -9.73 -4.49 17.40
N LEU A 306 -8.45 -4.85 17.27
CA LEU A 306 -7.34 -3.97 17.64
C LEU A 306 -7.27 -2.71 16.76
N ALA A 307 -7.37 -2.88 15.44
CA ALA A 307 -7.34 -1.78 14.50
C ALA A 307 -8.54 -0.83 14.70
N LYS A 308 -9.73 -1.37 14.94
CA LYS A 308 -10.94 -0.60 15.28
C LYS A 308 -10.75 0.20 16.56
N GLY A 309 -10.27 -0.44 17.63
CA GLY A 309 -10.01 0.26 18.90
C GLY A 309 -9.02 1.42 18.74
N ALA A 310 -7.95 1.22 17.96
CA ALA A 310 -7.01 2.28 17.64
C ALA A 310 -7.65 3.42 16.83
N ALA A 311 -8.50 3.10 15.84
CA ALA A 311 -9.20 4.08 15.03
C ALA A 311 -10.21 4.91 15.88
N GLU A 312 -10.99 4.25 16.74
CA GLU A 312 -11.93 4.91 17.66
C GLU A 312 -11.19 5.85 18.63
N ALA A 313 -10.09 5.38 19.22
CA ALA A 313 -9.29 6.19 20.14
C ALA A 313 -8.60 7.36 19.42
N TRP A 314 -8.15 7.15 18.15
CA TRP A 314 -7.60 8.22 17.33
C TRP A 314 -8.61 9.36 17.13
N VAL A 315 -9.83 9.04 16.75
CA VAL A 315 -10.88 10.04 16.55
C VAL A 315 -11.26 10.70 17.88
N ALA A 316 -11.44 9.92 18.94
CA ALA A 316 -11.82 10.41 20.27
C ALA A 316 -10.76 11.35 20.88
N SER A 317 -9.48 11.15 20.58
CA SER A 317 -8.38 12.01 21.04
C SER A 317 -8.20 13.29 20.22
N GLY A 318 -9.03 13.52 19.19
CA GLY A 318 -8.90 14.68 18.29
C GLY A 318 -7.91 14.47 17.15
N GLY A 319 -7.62 13.24 16.79
CA GLY A 319 -6.78 12.90 15.63
C GLY A 319 -5.35 13.39 15.78
N ALA A 320 -4.82 14.00 14.71
CA ALA A 320 -3.44 14.48 14.67
C ALA A 320 -3.13 15.66 15.60
N ALA A 321 -4.16 16.44 15.94
CA ALA A 321 -4.04 17.57 16.87
C ALA A 321 -4.11 17.12 18.35
N GLY A 322 -4.65 15.92 18.58
CA GLY A 322 -4.74 15.33 19.91
C GLY A 322 -3.42 14.66 20.30
N GLY A 323 -3.22 14.44 21.57
CA GLY A 323 -2.07 13.68 22.02
C GLY A 323 -1.40 14.15 23.30
N ALA A 324 -2.15 14.60 24.28
CA ALA A 324 -1.65 14.45 25.64
C ALA A 324 -1.74 12.96 25.98
N VAL A 325 -0.62 12.24 26.02
CA VAL A 325 -0.55 10.96 26.71
C VAL A 325 -1.02 11.21 28.14
N HIS A 326 -2.17 10.66 28.48
CA HIS A 326 -2.72 10.80 29.83
C HIS A 326 -1.72 10.29 30.85
N ASP A 327 -1.72 10.92 32.01
CA ASP A 327 -0.92 10.66 33.20
C ASP A 327 -0.50 9.18 33.32
N THR A 328 0.78 8.92 33.06
CA THR A 328 1.36 7.58 33.13
C THR A 328 1.60 7.10 34.58
N THR A 329 1.24 7.90 35.58
CA THR A 329 1.42 7.54 37.00
C THR A 329 0.68 6.27 37.39
N ALA A 330 -0.45 5.94 36.75
CA ALA A 330 -1.17 4.69 37.02
C ALA A 330 -0.45 3.42 36.50
N LEU A 331 0.49 3.55 35.57
CA LEU A 331 1.23 2.40 34.99
C LEU A 331 2.49 2.02 35.77
N THR A 332 2.98 2.91 36.65
CA THR A 332 4.19 2.70 37.43
C THR A 332 3.93 2.03 38.78
N GLU A 333 2.70 1.98 39.24
CA GLU A 333 2.35 1.37 40.54
C GLU A 333 2.06 -0.16 40.46
N GLY A 334 1.97 -0.76 39.29
CA GLY A 334 1.68 -2.18 39.08
C GLY A 334 2.87 -3.10 38.76
N GLY A 335 4.08 -2.59 38.66
CA GLY A 335 5.23 -3.30 38.13
C GLY A 335 6.46 -3.25 38.99
N ALA A 336 6.35 -3.58 40.30
CA ALA A 336 7.47 -4.01 41.08
C ALA A 336 7.43 -5.55 41.21
N LEU A 337 8.17 -6.22 40.33
CA LEU A 337 8.65 -7.59 40.53
C LEU A 337 10.14 -7.60 40.29
#